data_a1eef743800bd5981dc14aef1c8d4f83
#
_entry.id   a1eef743800bd5981dc14aef1c8d4f83
#
_cell.length_a   1.000
_cell.length_b   1.000
_cell.length_c   1.000
_cell.angle_alpha   90.00
_cell.angle_beta   90.00
_cell.angle_gamma   90.00
#
_symmetry.space_group_name_H-M   'P 1'
#
loop_
_entity.id
_entity.type
_entity.pdbx_description
1 polymer ?
#
loop_
_entity_poly.entity_id
_entity_poly.type
_entity_poly.pdbx_seq_one_letter_code
_entity_poly.pdbx_strand_id
1 'polypeptide(L)'
;MNLDRVTTGGDKIPDEFNVIIEIPSHSDPVKYEVDKETGAMFVDRFMSTPMYYPCNYGYIPHTLSDDGDPVDVLVVAPVPLISGSVITCRPVGVLKMTDEAGSDAKLLAVPITKLCDLYTDVKSPDDMPPQLLAQIAHFFEHYKDLEQGKWVKLDGWGDAGEAKEEILSSIKRFEETPEKPCF
;
A
#
# COMPACT_ATOMS: atom_id res chain seq x y z
N MET A 1 11.53 -15.55 -7.99
CA MET A 1 11.21 -15.36 -6.56
C MET A 1 9.77 -15.86 -6.41
N ASN A 2 9.45 -16.70 -5.43
CA ASN A 2 8.07 -17.22 -5.31
C ASN A 2 7.34 -16.38 -4.25
N LEU A 3 6.71 -15.30 -4.70
CA LEU A 3 6.01 -14.36 -3.82
C LEU A 3 4.71 -14.93 -3.25
N ASP A 4 4.09 -15.93 -3.89
CA ASP A 4 2.88 -16.63 -3.40
C ASP A 4 3.09 -17.32 -2.04
N ARG A 5 4.34 -17.54 -1.66
CA ARG A 5 4.69 -18.13 -0.36
C ARG A 5 4.91 -17.11 0.74
N VAL A 6 4.87 -15.83 0.42
CA VAL A 6 4.95 -14.78 1.41
C VAL A 6 3.61 -14.70 2.13
N THR A 7 3.62 -14.97 3.42
CA THR A 7 2.39 -14.89 4.23
C THR A 7 2.03 -13.43 4.51
N THR A 8 0.77 -13.16 4.75
CA THR A 8 0.26 -11.84 5.19
C THR A 8 1.02 -11.34 6.43
N GLY A 9 1.39 -12.25 7.30
CA GLY A 9 2.11 -11.98 8.55
C GLY A 9 2.15 -13.23 9.40
N GLY A 10 2.34 -13.07 10.70
CA GLY A 10 2.30 -14.15 11.69
C GLY A 10 1.13 -13.97 12.65
N ASP A 11 1.30 -14.50 13.87
CA ASP A 11 0.29 -14.48 14.94
C ASP A 11 -0.04 -13.05 15.44
N LYS A 12 0.69 -12.02 14.96
CA LYS A 12 0.50 -10.63 15.37
C LYS A 12 -0.39 -9.80 14.44
N ILE A 13 -0.99 -10.41 13.43
CA ILE A 13 -1.96 -9.72 12.58
C ILE A 13 -3.16 -9.23 13.42
N PRO A 14 -3.61 -7.99 13.26
CA PRO A 14 -3.21 -6.96 12.27
C PRO A 14 -2.13 -5.98 12.76
N ASP A 15 -1.50 -6.24 13.90
CA ASP A 15 -0.51 -5.32 14.48
C ASP A 15 0.83 -5.32 13.74
N GLU A 16 1.21 -6.46 13.16
CA GLU A 16 2.37 -6.61 12.31
C GLU A 16 1.98 -7.44 11.07
N PHE A 17 2.38 -7.00 9.88
CA PHE A 17 2.07 -7.65 8.61
C PHE A 17 3.22 -7.47 7.60
N ASN A 18 3.26 -8.33 6.59
CA ASN A 18 4.24 -8.26 5.51
C ASN A 18 3.71 -7.44 4.35
N VAL A 19 4.57 -6.63 3.76
CA VAL A 19 4.31 -5.86 2.54
C VAL A 19 5.32 -6.27 1.47
N ILE A 20 4.82 -6.63 0.30
CA ILE A 20 5.63 -6.82 -0.89
C ILE A 20 5.73 -5.46 -1.58
N ILE A 21 6.95 -4.94 -1.72
CA ILE A 21 7.19 -3.63 -2.33
C ILE A 21 7.19 -3.78 -3.84
N GLU A 22 6.40 -2.95 -4.52
CA GLU A 22 6.37 -2.86 -5.97
C GLU A 22 7.09 -1.62 -6.47
N ILE A 23 6.86 -0.47 -5.85
CA ILE A 23 7.37 0.82 -6.32
C ILE A 23 8.23 1.47 -5.22
N PRO A 24 9.52 1.68 -5.45
CA PRO A 24 10.38 2.42 -4.52
C PRO A 24 9.93 3.88 -4.38
N SER A 25 10.05 4.45 -3.18
CA SER A 25 9.83 5.88 -2.98
C SER A 25 10.74 6.72 -3.87
N HIS A 26 10.19 7.81 -4.42
CA HIS A 26 10.92 8.78 -5.24
C HIS A 26 11.57 8.19 -6.51
N SER A 27 11.15 7.01 -6.94
CA SER A 27 11.59 6.44 -8.22
C SER A 27 10.96 7.19 -9.41
N ASP A 28 11.48 6.96 -10.60
CA ASP A 28 10.89 7.49 -11.83
C ASP A 28 9.39 7.14 -11.92
N PRO A 29 8.58 7.94 -12.64
CA PRO A 29 7.13 7.76 -12.73
C PRO A 29 6.76 6.51 -13.57
N VAL A 30 7.09 5.35 -13.06
CA VAL A 30 6.77 4.04 -13.61
C VAL A 30 5.95 3.28 -12.59
N LYS A 31 4.79 2.76 -13.01
CA LYS A 31 4.03 1.82 -12.20
C LYS A 31 4.54 0.41 -12.45
N TYR A 32 5.03 -0.22 -11.40
CA TYR A 32 5.41 -1.62 -11.38
C TYR A 32 4.34 -2.43 -10.66
N GLU A 33 4.07 -3.61 -11.15
CA GLU A 33 3.17 -4.60 -10.52
C GLU A 33 3.80 -5.98 -10.51
N VAL A 34 3.54 -6.71 -9.45
CA VAL A 34 3.82 -8.15 -9.42
C VAL A 34 2.76 -8.87 -10.25
N ASP A 35 3.19 -9.55 -11.31
CA ASP A 35 2.30 -10.45 -12.05
C ASP A 35 1.98 -11.68 -11.19
N LYS A 36 0.70 -11.86 -10.89
CA LYS A 36 0.23 -12.86 -9.93
C LYS A 36 0.44 -14.30 -10.41
N GLU A 37 0.47 -14.51 -11.73
CA GLU A 37 0.69 -15.85 -12.31
C GLU A 37 2.15 -16.28 -12.27
N THR A 38 3.05 -15.37 -12.59
CA THR A 38 4.49 -15.68 -12.72
C THR A 38 5.32 -15.27 -11.50
N GLY A 39 4.80 -14.37 -10.66
CA GLY A 39 5.53 -13.75 -9.55
C GLY A 39 6.65 -12.81 -10.00
N ALA A 40 6.66 -12.41 -11.27
CA ALA A 40 7.63 -11.49 -11.82
C ALA A 40 7.17 -10.03 -11.68
N MET A 41 8.11 -9.12 -11.56
CA MET A 41 7.83 -7.69 -11.56
C MET A 41 7.66 -7.20 -13.00
N PHE A 42 6.47 -6.69 -13.32
CA PHE A 42 6.15 -6.11 -14.62
C PHE A 42 6.14 -4.59 -14.56
N VAL A 43 6.49 -3.96 -15.67
CA VAL A 43 6.13 -2.57 -15.92
C VAL A 43 4.67 -2.58 -16.36
N ASP A 44 3.76 -2.14 -15.48
CA ASP A 44 2.35 -1.99 -15.83
C ASP A 44 2.19 -0.84 -16.82
N ARG A 45 2.70 0.33 -16.46
CA ARG A 45 2.67 1.51 -17.33
C ARG A 45 3.68 2.57 -16.95
N PHE A 46 4.03 3.42 -17.92
CA PHE A 46 4.65 4.70 -17.63
C PHE A 46 3.54 5.68 -17.22
N MET A 47 3.71 6.34 -16.09
CA MET A 47 2.71 7.27 -15.58
C MET A 47 2.64 8.52 -16.48
N SER A 48 1.44 9.02 -16.71
CA SER A 48 1.24 10.25 -17.50
C SER A 48 1.67 11.51 -16.77
N THR A 49 1.69 11.47 -15.43
CA THR A 49 2.16 12.56 -14.58
C THR A 49 3.68 12.54 -14.42
N PRO A 50 4.36 13.70 -14.27
CA PRO A 50 5.78 13.77 -13.92
C PRO A 50 6.05 13.55 -12.41
N MET A 51 5.00 13.30 -11.59
CA MET A 51 5.15 13.04 -10.17
C MET A 51 5.67 11.63 -9.90
N TYR A 52 6.37 11.46 -8.79
CA TYR A 52 6.82 10.16 -8.28
C TYR A 52 6.07 9.77 -7.00
N TYR A 53 6.03 8.50 -6.69
CA TYR A 53 5.43 8.01 -5.44
C TYR A 53 6.17 8.60 -4.22
N PRO A 54 5.47 9.23 -3.27
CA PRO A 54 6.11 9.89 -2.13
C PRO A 54 6.61 8.92 -1.06
N CYS A 55 6.10 7.68 -1.05
CA CYS A 55 6.51 6.59 -0.16
C CYS A 55 6.80 5.34 -0.97
N ASN A 56 7.46 4.35 -0.35
CA ASN A 56 7.48 3.02 -0.93
C ASN A 56 6.03 2.51 -1.01
N TYR A 57 5.69 1.89 -2.12
CA TYR A 57 4.34 1.40 -2.40
C TYR A 57 4.38 -0.09 -2.69
N GLY A 58 3.40 -0.79 -2.18
CA GLY A 58 3.27 -2.22 -2.38
C GLY A 58 1.94 -2.73 -1.81
N TYR A 59 1.84 -4.00 -1.57
CA TYR A 59 0.60 -4.62 -1.13
C TYR A 59 0.82 -5.68 -0.03
N ILE A 60 -0.26 -6.02 0.66
CA ILE A 60 -0.28 -7.12 1.63
C ILE A 60 -0.70 -8.39 0.89
N PRO A 61 0.13 -9.45 0.84
CA PRO A 61 -0.22 -10.70 0.18
C PRO A 61 -1.39 -11.40 0.89
N HIS A 62 -2.19 -12.16 0.14
CA HIS A 62 -3.36 -12.91 0.63
C HIS A 62 -4.41 -12.01 1.29
N THR A 63 -4.62 -10.82 0.73
CA THR A 63 -5.72 -9.92 1.06
C THR A 63 -6.53 -9.60 -0.20
N LEU A 64 -7.77 -9.14 -0.03
CA LEU A 64 -8.64 -8.75 -1.13
C LEU A 64 -9.43 -7.51 -0.73
N SER A 65 -9.21 -6.41 -1.43
CA SER A 65 -9.98 -5.18 -1.31
C SER A 65 -11.29 -5.23 -2.11
N ASP A 66 -12.14 -4.23 -1.95
CA ASP A 66 -13.44 -4.19 -2.62
C ASP A 66 -13.35 -4.06 -4.15
N ASP A 67 -12.24 -3.53 -4.66
CA ASP A 67 -11.94 -3.41 -6.10
C ASP A 67 -11.42 -4.71 -6.74
N GLY A 68 -11.14 -5.75 -5.93
CA GLY A 68 -10.67 -7.05 -6.39
C GLY A 68 -9.15 -7.22 -6.39
N ASP A 69 -8.40 -6.20 -5.97
CA ASP A 69 -6.95 -6.22 -5.81
C ASP A 69 -6.53 -6.43 -4.34
N PRO A 70 -5.28 -6.81 -4.05
CA PRO A 70 -4.79 -6.85 -2.68
C PRO A 70 -4.76 -5.45 -2.05
N VAL A 71 -4.74 -5.40 -0.73
CA VAL A 71 -4.68 -4.11 -0.01
C VAL A 71 -3.36 -3.40 -0.27
N ASP A 72 -3.47 -2.20 -0.80
CA ASP A 72 -2.35 -1.31 -1.08
C ASP A 72 -1.78 -0.66 0.19
N VAL A 73 -0.46 -0.55 0.26
CA VAL A 73 0.25 0.00 1.41
C VAL A 73 1.29 1.02 1.00
N LEU A 74 1.23 2.18 1.64
CA LEU A 74 2.28 3.20 1.65
C LEU A 74 3.22 2.93 2.82
N VAL A 75 4.44 2.54 2.53
CA VAL A 75 5.46 2.27 3.56
C VAL A 75 6.41 3.46 3.68
N VAL A 76 6.30 4.18 4.79
CA VAL A 76 7.24 5.25 5.13
C VAL A 76 8.50 4.62 5.71
N ALA A 77 9.60 4.74 5.00
CA ALA A 77 10.90 4.21 5.36
C ALA A 77 12.00 5.25 5.12
N PRO A 78 13.17 5.14 5.77
CA PRO A 78 14.23 6.15 5.65
C PRO A 78 14.85 6.25 4.24
N VAL A 79 14.67 5.20 3.43
CA VAL A 79 15.24 5.10 2.07
C VAL A 79 14.29 4.37 1.13
N PRO A 80 14.45 4.52 -0.20
CA PRO A 80 13.75 3.68 -1.17
C PRO A 80 14.11 2.20 -0.98
N LEU A 81 13.08 1.34 -1.06
CA LEU A 81 13.22 -0.11 -0.96
C LEU A 81 13.21 -0.73 -2.36
N ILE A 82 13.92 -1.83 -2.53
CA ILE A 82 14.01 -2.53 -3.83
C ILE A 82 12.67 -3.19 -4.15
N SER A 83 12.19 -3.03 -5.39
CA SER A 83 11.01 -3.74 -5.90
C SER A 83 11.16 -5.27 -5.74
N GLY A 84 10.10 -5.92 -5.28
CA GLY A 84 10.07 -7.35 -4.95
C GLY A 84 10.62 -7.69 -3.56
N SER A 85 11.12 -6.73 -2.79
CA SER A 85 11.49 -6.98 -1.39
C SER A 85 10.26 -7.09 -0.49
N VAL A 86 10.39 -7.85 0.58
CA VAL A 86 9.37 -7.99 1.62
C VAL A 86 9.82 -7.29 2.89
N ILE A 87 8.95 -6.48 3.44
CA ILE A 87 9.20 -5.76 4.69
C ILE A 87 8.05 -5.99 5.68
N THR A 88 8.39 -6.30 6.93
CA THR A 88 7.38 -6.39 7.99
C THR A 88 7.10 -5.00 8.55
N CYS A 89 5.83 -4.61 8.50
CA CYS A 89 5.34 -3.29 8.90
C CYS A 89 4.30 -3.37 10.01
N ARG A 90 3.97 -2.23 10.56
CA ARG A 90 2.81 -2.00 11.44
C ARG A 90 1.97 -0.85 10.90
N PRO A 91 0.63 -0.89 11.08
CA PRO A 91 -0.25 0.13 10.58
C PRO A 91 -0.16 1.43 11.41
N VAL A 92 -0.26 2.56 10.73
CA VAL A 92 -0.31 3.90 11.33
C VAL A 92 -1.64 4.59 11.03
N GLY A 93 -2.20 4.34 9.85
CA GLY A 93 -3.46 4.91 9.42
C GLY A 93 -3.87 4.43 8.03
N VAL A 94 -4.89 5.06 7.48
CA VAL A 94 -5.41 4.76 6.15
C VAL A 94 -5.83 6.04 5.43
N LEU A 95 -5.40 6.21 4.18
CA LEU A 95 -5.95 7.23 3.29
C LEU A 95 -7.19 6.66 2.61
N LYS A 96 -8.33 7.25 2.90
CA LYS A 96 -9.60 6.87 2.27
C LYS A 96 -9.78 7.67 0.99
N MET A 97 -10.04 6.98 -0.09
CA MET A 97 -10.28 7.60 -1.39
C MET A 97 -11.29 6.80 -2.19
N THR A 98 -11.84 7.46 -3.19
CA THR A 98 -12.77 6.88 -4.16
C THR A 98 -12.30 7.27 -5.55
N ASP A 99 -12.36 6.35 -6.49
CA ASP A 99 -12.06 6.60 -7.89
C ASP A 99 -13.17 6.04 -8.80
N GLU A 100 -12.94 5.97 -10.10
CA GLU A 100 -13.90 5.47 -11.07
C GLU A 100 -14.27 3.99 -10.87
N ALA A 101 -13.44 3.21 -10.18
CA ALA A 101 -13.69 1.79 -9.87
C ALA A 101 -14.43 1.59 -8.53
N GLY A 102 -14.42 2.60 -7.65
CA GLY A 102 -15.10 2.55 -6.36
C GLY A 102 -14.23 2.99 -5.19
N SER A 103 -14.49 2.42 -4.01
CA SER A 103 -13.70 2.69 -2.81
C SER A 103 -12.31 2.07 -2.94
N ASP A 104 -11.30 2.89 -2.70
CA ASP A 104 -9.90 2.53 -2.82
C ASP A 104 -9.12 3.11 -1.61
N ALA A 105 -8.78 2.25 -0.67
CA ALA A 105 -8.08 2.64 0.55
C ALA A 105 -6.59 2.34 0.43
N LYS A 106 -5.74 3.28 0.84
CA LYS A 106 -4.29 3.07 0.91
C LYS A 106 -3.84 3.07 2.36
N LEU A 107 -3.36 1.93 2.86
CA LEU A 107 -2.82 1.87 4.22
C LEU A 107 -1.56 2.72 4.33
N LEU A 108 -1.38 3.38 5.47
CA LEU A 108 -0.15 4.04 5.86
C LEU A 108 0.53 3.20 6.91
N ALA A 109 1.76 2.78 6.65
CA ALA A 109 2.51 1.89 7.52
C ALA A 109 3.96 2.34 7.68
N VAL A 110 4.58 1.88 8.75
CA VAL A 110 6.01 2.03 9.03
C VAL A 110 6.62 0.67 9.34
N PRO A 111 7.93 0.48 9.14
CA PRO A 111 8.60 -0.75 9.56
C PRO A 111 8.39 -1.02 11.04
N ILE A 112 8.34 -2.29 11.43
CA ILE A 112 8.33 -2.65 12.86
C ILE A 112 9.61 -2.16 13.53
N THR A 113 9.54 -1.84 14.82
CA THR A 113 10.66 -1.25 15.58
C THR A 113 11.94 -2.10 15.51
N LYS A 114 11.80 -3.43 15.41
CA LYS A 114 12.95 -4.33 15.24
C LYS A 114 13.76 -4.06 13.97
N LEU A 115 13.09 -3.61 12.90
CA LEU A 115 13.75 -3.27 11.62
C LEU A 115 14.21 -1.81 11.59
N CYS A 116 13.42 -0.89 12.18
CA CYS A 116 13.73 0.53 12.18
C CYS A 116 13.08 1.20 13.40
N ASP A 117 13.90 1.78 14.26
CA ASP A 117 13.46 2.45 15.49
C ASP A 117 13.06 3.92 15.29
N LEU A 118 13.34 4.50 14.11
CA LEU A 118 13.03 5.90 13.79
C LEU A 118 11.55 6.24 13.92
N TYR A 119 10.66 5.27 13.76
CA TYR A 119 9.21 5.48 13.76
C TYR A 119 8.53 4.93 15.03
N THR A 120 9.29 4.59 16.07
CA THR A 120 8.74 3.94 17.28
C THR A 120 7.62 4.74 17.94
N ASP A 121 7.70 6.07 17.91
CA ASP A 121 6.73 6.97 18.52
C ASP A 121 5.57 7.36 17.59
N VAL A 122 5.63 6.98 16.30
CA VAL A 122 4.56 7.22 15.34
C VAL A 122 3.44 6.22 15.57
N LYS A 123 2.25 6.68 15.99
CA LYS A 123 1.08 5.84 16.30
C LYS A 123 -0.12 6.15 15.41
N SER A 124 -0.15 7.34 14.83
CA SER A 124 -1.25 7.83 14.00
C SER A 124 -0.69 8.65 12.83
N PRO A 125 -1.51 8.98 11.81
CA PRO A 125 -1.10 9.91 10.77
C PRO A 125 -0.65 11.27 11.32
N ASP A 126 -1.25 11.76 12.41
CA ASP A 126 -0.93 13.05 13.01
C ASP A 126 0.50 13.13 13.59
N ASP A 127 1.12 11.97 13.85
CA ASP A 127 2.50 11.89 14.31
C ASP A 127 3.52 11.96 13.15
N MET A 128 3.02 11.90 11.90
CA MET A 128 3.86 12.06 10.71
C MET A 128 4.13 13.55 10.42
N PRO A 129 5.25 13.86 9.71
CA PRO A 129 5.47 15.22 9.23
C PRO A 129 4.26 15.69 8.38
N PRO A 130 3.63 16.84 8.70
CA PRO A 130 2.48 17.32 7.92
C PRO A 130 2.76 17.49 6.42
N GLN A 131 4.00 17.85 6.07
CA GLN A 131 4.43 17.97 4.68
C GLN A 131 4.37 16.63 3.94
N LEU A 132 4.72 15.51 4.59
CA LEU A 132 4.64 14.18 3.99
C LEU A 132 3.19 13.78 3.74
N LEU A 133 2.29 13.98 4.70
CA LEU A 133 0.86 13.69 4.53
C LEU A 133 0.25 14.53 3.39
N ALA A 134 0.62 15.81 3.32
CA ALA A 134 0.19 16.68 2.22
C ALA A 134 0.70 16.19 0.85
N GLN A 135 1.94 15.75 0.77
CA GLN A 135 2.51 15.18 -0.47
C GLN A 135 1.82 13.89 -0.89
N ILE A 136 1.52 13.01 0.07
CA ILE A 136 0.79 11.76 -0.20
C ILE A 136 -0.62 12.08 -0.73
N ALA A 137 -1.35 12.94 -0.04
CA ALA A 137 -2.69 13.35 -0.45
C ALA A 137 -2.67 13.98 -1.85
N HIS A 138 -1.78 14.95 -2.09
CA HIS A 138 -1.63 15.61 -3.38
C HIS A 138 -1.30 14.62 -4.51
N PHE A 139 -0.40 13.66 -4.25
CA PHE A 139 -0.04 12.65 -5.25
C PHE A 139 -1.28 11.85 -5.69
N PHE A 140 -2.02 11.28 -4.75
CA PHE A 140 -3.18 10.44 -5.09
C PHE A 140 -4.35 11.25 -5.66
N GLU A 141 -4.53 12.50 -5.24
CA GLU A 141 -5.55 13.37 -5.81
C GLU A 141 -5.29 13.70 -7.29
N HIS A 142 -4.03 13.77 -7.71
CA HIS A 142 -3.63 14.32 -9.01
C HIS A 142 -2.91 13.33 -9.95
N TYR A 143 -2.49 12.16 -9.48
CA TYR A 143 -1.65 11.27 -10.31
C TYR A 143 -2.35 10.71 -11.56
N LYS A 144 -3.68 10.75 -11.60
CA LYS A 144 -4.51 10.36 -12.75
C LYS A 144 -5.04 11.53 -13.59
N ASP A 145 -4.74 12.79 -13.25
CA ASP A 145 -5.33 13.97 -13.90
C ASP A 145 -5.12 14.03 -15.42
N LEU A 146 -4.02 13.46 -15.91
CA LEU A 146 -3.69 13.43 -17.34
C LEU A 146 -4.22 12.16 -18.05
N GLU A 147 -4.93 11.29 -17.34
CA GLU A 147 -5.53 10.07 -17.88
C GLU A 147 -7.01 10.32 -18.21
N GLN A 148 -7.39 10.07 -19.46
CA GLN A 148 -8.75 10.37 -19.93
C GLN A 148 -9.80 9.49 -19.19
N GLY A 149 -10.79 10.16 -18.58
CA GLY A 149 -11.90 9.50 -17.90
C GLY A 149 -11.55 8.99 -16.49
N LYS A 150 -10.33 9.23 -16.03
CA LYS A 150 -9.90 8.90 -14.67
C LYS A 150 -10.10 10.08 -13.72
N TRP A 151 -10.39 9.78 -12.47
CA TRP A 151 -10.51 10.77 -11.41
C TRP A 151 -10.25 10.11 -10.05
N VAL A 152 -9.89 10.90 -9.08
CA VAL A 152 -9.75 10.48 -7.68
C VAL A 152 -10.37 11.54 -6.79
N LYS A 153 -11.05 11.10 -5.74
CA LYS A 153 -11.55 11.93 -4.66
C LYS A 153 -11.01 11.41 -3.35
N LEU A 154 -10.38 12.27 -2.56
CA LEU A 154 -9.92 11.93 -1.22
C LEU A 154 -11.06 12.15 -0.23
N ASP A 155 -11.26 11.16 0.65
CA ASP A 155 -12.25 11.19 1.74
C ASP A 155 -11.61 11.42 3.11
N GLY A 156 -10.27 11.58 3.15
CA GLY A 156 -9.48 11.91 4.33
C GLY A 156 -8.71 10.76 4.95
N TRP A 157 -8.07 11.03 6.08
CA TRP A 157 -7.28 10.07 6.81
C TRP A 157 -8.11 9.38 7.90
N GLY A 158 -7.95 8.06 8.02
CA GLY A 158 -8.38 7.26 9.15
C GLY A 158 -7.20 6.90 10.04
N ASP A 159 -7.48 6.50 11.28
CA ASP A 159 -6.47 6.13 12.27
C ASP A 159 -5.94 4.70 12.11
N ALA A 160 -5.04 4.28 13.01
CA ALA A 160 -4.48 2.94 13.00
C ALA A 160 -5.53 1.85 13.30
N GLY A 161 -6.59 2.16 14.04
CA GLY A 161 -7.71 1.25 14.29
C GLY A 161 -8.46 0.93 13.01
N GLU A 162 -8.82 1.96 12.24
CA GLU A 162 -9.46 1.80 10.94
C GLU A 162 -8.57 1.03 9.94
N ALA A 163 -7.26 1.28 9.95
CA ALA A 163 -6.31 0.53 9.14
C ALA A 163 -6.30 -0.97 9.50
N LYS A 164 -6.36 -1.31 10.79
CA LYS A 164 -6.44 -2.71 11.25
C LYS A 164 -7.74 -3.39 10.84
N GLU A 165 -8.85 -2.67 10.89
CA GLU A 165 -10.15 -3.17 10.43
C GLU A 165 -10.12 -3.49 8.93
N GLU A 166 -9.49 -2.64 8.11
CA GLU A 166 -9.31 -2.89 6.67
C GLU A 166 -8.47 -4.14 6.42
N ILE A 167 -7.36 -4.32 7.15
CA ILE A 167 -6.51 -5.53 7.05
C ILE A 167 -7.33 -6.78 7.37
N LEU A 168 -8.08 -6.79 8.48
CA LEU A 168 -8.85 -7.96 8.88
C LEU A 168 -10.00 -8.27 7.93
N SER A 169 -10.71 -7.25 7.45
CA SER A 169 -11.81 -7.44 6.49
C SER A 169 -11.32 -7.93 5.15
N SER A 170 -10.18 -7.46 4.67
CA SER A 170 -9.58 -7.89 3.40
C SER A 170 -9.02 -9.33 3.46
N ILE A 171 -8.43 -9.75 4.59
CA ILE A 171 -8.05 -11.14 4.82
C ILE A 171 -9.29 -12.04 4.77
N LYS A 172 -10.36 -11.65 5.45
CA LYS A 172 -11.61 -12.40 5.45
C LYS A 172 -12.21 -12.52 4.05
N ARG A 173 -12.25 -11.43 3.28
CA ARG A 173 -12.73 -11.47 1.88
C ARG A 173 -11.88 -12.43 1.03
N PHE A 174 -10.57 -12.40 1.19
CA PHE A 174 -9.68 -13.33 0.50
C PHE A 174 -9.96 -14.78 0.89
N GLU A 175 -10.17 -15.09 2.17
CA GLU A 175 -10.48 -16.44 2.65
C GLU A 175 -11.83 -16.96 2.16
N GLU A 176 -12.84 -16.08 2.04
CA GLU A 176 -14.20 -16.41 1.61
C GLU A 176 -14.36 -16.51 0.07
N THR A 177 -13.39 -16.02 -0.70
CA THR A 177 -13.41 -16.06 -2.17
C THR A 177 -13.16 -17.48 -2.66
N PRO A 178 -14.07 -18.08 -3.48
CA PRO A 178 -13.95 -19.48 -3.93
C PRO A 178 -12.74 -19.74 -4.82
N GLU A 179 -12.45 -18.82 -5.75
CA GLU A 179 -11.27 -18.84 -6.61
C GLU A 179 -10.29 -17.79 -6.08
N LYS A 180 -9.37 -18.24 -5.22
CA LYS A 180 -8.38 -17.34 -4.62
C LYS A 180 -7.43 -16.79 -5.68
N PRO A 181 -7.29 -15.47 -5.77
CA PRO A 181 -6.24 -14.89 -6.59
C PRO A 181 -4.85 -15.33 -6.09
N CYS A 182 -3.87 -15.38 -6.97
CA CYS A 182 -2.49 -15.76 -6.65
C CYS A 182 -1.69 -14.55 -6.10
N PHE A 183 -2.11 -13.94 -5.00
CA PHE A 183 -1.38 -12.81 -4.39
C PHE A 183 -1.53 -12.70 -2.88
#